data_13f49e4a1e9ba11896b6b3cb2284410b
#
_entry.id   13f49e4a1e9ba11896b6b3cb2284410b
#
_cell.length_a   1.000
_cell.length_b   1.000
_cell.length_c   1.000
_cell.angle_alpha   90.00
_cell.angle_beta   90.00
_cell.angle_gamma   90.00
#
_symmetry.space_group_name_H-M   'P 1'
#
loop_
_entity.id
_entity.type
_entity.pdbx_description
1 polymer ?
#
loop_
_entity_poly.entity_id
_entity_poly.type
_entity_poly.pdbx_seq_one_letter_code
_entity_poly.pdbx_strand_id
1 'polypeptide(L)'
;MERMADHAADQMIERFRGDFERVRAEIAKAIVGHPDVIEGTLVCLFANGHVLLEGVPGLGKTLLIRTLSQALQLKFSRIQFTPDLMPADVTGTTIVVESDHGRDFQFRKGPIFSQILLADEINRATPKTQSALLEAMQERSVTVGGVSHQLEKPFLVMATQNPIEQEGTYPLPEAQLDRFFFKLLLGYSNRQELATILDRTTTTASPTITAVLNGETILAHQQLVRRVRVEPVVQDFAVRLTLATHPKSQFATPLVNQYFRFGASPRAAQTIVLAAKVKALLAGRSFVNSDDLKTVALPAMRHRVLTNFEAEAEGRTTDEILQNILETVPATADLAVR
;
A
#
# COMPACT_ATOMS: atom_id res chain seq x y z
N MET A 1 4.54 -3.41 -38.83
CA MET A 1 5.20 -3.53 -37.53
C MET A 1 4.44 -2.83 -36.42
N GLU A 2 3.96 -1.58 -36.56
CA GLU A 2 3.15 -0.90 -35.52
C GLU A 2 1.88 -1.64 -35.11
N ARG A 3 1.06 -2.11 -36.06
CA ARG A 3 -0.18 -2.87 -35.75
C ARG A 3 0.05 -4.18 -34.99
N MET A 4 1.20 -4.84 -35.18
CA MET A 4 1.53 -6.05 -34.42
C MET A 4 1.99 -5.70 -33.00
N ALA A 5 2.65 -4.57 -32.80
CA ALA A 5 3.04 -4.07 -31.50
C ALA A 5 1.81 -3.60 -30.67
N ASP A 6 0.84 -2.94 -31.30
CA ASP A 6 -0.43 -2.55 -30.67
C ASP A 6 -1.24 -3.77 -30.24
N HIS A 7 -1.36 -4.77 -31.10
CA HIS A 7 -2.10 -6.00 -30.75
C HIS A 7 -1.45 -6.77 -29.59
N ALA A 8 -0.12 -6.81 -29.53
CA ALA A 8 0.59 -7.43 -28.40
C ALA A 8 0.40 -6.64 -27.11
N ALA A 9 0.34 -5.31 -27.18
CA ALA A 9 0.07 -4.45 -26.02
C ALA A 9 -1.36 -4.68 -25.49
N ASP A 10 -2.36 -4.74 -26.39
CA ASP A 10 -3.75 -5.00 -26.01
C ASP A 10 -3.91 -6.37 -25.33
N GLN A 11 -3.24 -7.39 -25.85
CA GLN A 11 -3.26 -8.73 -25.22
C GLN A 11 -2.64 -8.71 -23.81
N MET A 12 -1.56 -7.95 -23.59
CA MET A 12 -0.97 -7.81 -22.26
C MET A 12 -1.90 -7.08 -21.29
N ILE A 13 -2.62 -6.06 -21.75
CA ILE A 13 -3.60 -5.33 -20.95
C ILE A 13 -4.78 -6.25 -20.58
N GLU A 14 -5.34 -6.98 -21.53
CA GLU A 14 -6.43 -7.93 -21.26
C GLU A 14 -6.00 -9.03 -20.29
N ARG A 15 -4.79 -9.56 -20.45
CA ARG A 15 -4.23 -10.53 -19.51
C ARG A 15 -4.12 -9.94 -18.10
N PHE A 16 -3.60 -8.71 -17.97
CA PHE A 16 -3.50 -8.03 -16.70
C PHE A 16 -4.87 -7.87 -16.02
N ARG A 17 -5.88 -7.42 -16.76
CA ARG A 17 -7.26 -7.28 -16.28
C ARG A 17 -7.83 -8.62 -15.81
N GLY A 18 -7.72 -9.64 -16.64
CA GLY A 18 -8.20 -10.98 -16.31
C GLY A 18 -7.52 -11.55 -15.07
N ASP A 19 -6.22 -11.36 -14.94
CA ASP A 19 -5.42 -11.80 -13.79
C ASP A 19 -5.83 -11.05 -12.51
N PHE A 20 -6.00 -9.74 -12.58
CA PHE A 20 -6.45 -8.91 -11.46
C PHE A 20 -7.84 -9.35 -10.96
N GLU A 21 -8.80 -9.51 -11.87
CA GLU A 21 -10.15 -9.94 -11.52
C GLU A 21 -10.19 -11.37 -10.95
N ARG A 22 -9.38 -12.28 -11.47
CA ARG A 22 -9.27 -13.64 -10.92
C ARG A 22 -8.74 -13.63 -9.49
N VAL A 23 -7.70 -12.83 -9.20
CA VAL A 23 -7.16 -12.69 -7.84
C VAL A 23 -8.20 -12.06 -6.91
N ARG A 24 -8.89 -10.99 -7.36
CA ARG A 24 -9.94 -10.33 -6.60
C ARG A 24 -11.09 -11.30 -6.27
N ALA A 25 -11.54 -12.07 -7.24
CA ALA A 25 -12.60 -13.07 -7.07
C ALA A 25 -12.17 -14.18 -6.09
N GLU A 26 -10.91 -14.60 -6.15
CA GLU A 26 -10.39 -15.63 -5.25
C GLU A 26 -10.32 -15.13 -3.79
N ILE A 27 -9.89 -13.89 -3.58
CA ILE A 27 -9.88 -13.25 -2.26
C ILE A 27 -11.31 -13.12 -1.72
N ALA A 28 -12.28 -12.75 -2.55
CA ALA A 28 -13.68 -12.57 -2.17
C ALA A 28 -14.36 -13.87 -1.68
N LYS A 29 -13.80 -15.05 -1.96
CA LYS A 29 -14.29 -16.32 -1.38
C LYS A 29 -14.13 -16.37 0.13
N ALA A 30 -13.04 -15.83 0.67
CA ALA A 30 -12.74 -15.84 2.11
C ALA A 30 -13.07 -14.50 2.78
N ILE A 31 -12.86 -13.40 2.09
CA ILE A 31 -13.07 -12.05 2.63
C ILE A 31 -14.46 -11.57 2.22
N VAL A 32 -15.24 -11.15 3.20
CA VAL A 32 -16.57 -10.56 3.01
C VAL A 32 -16.46 -9.05 3.19
N GLY A 33 -17.00 -8.29 2.25
CA GLY A 33 -16.93 -6.82 2.29
C GLY A 33 -15.55 -6.27 1.90
N HIS A 34 -15.35 -4.99 2.16
CA HIS A 34 -14.09 -4.26 1.97
C HIS A 34 -13.52 -4.32 0.54
N PRO A 35 -14.34 -4.18 -0.52
CA PRO A 35 -13.85 -4.26 -1.90
C PRO A 35 -12.75 -3.22 -2.19
N ASP A 36 -12.87 -2.02 -1.62
CA ASP A 36 -11.88 -0.93 -1.79
C ASP A 36 -10.53 -1.27 -1.15
N VAL A 37 -10.53 -1.98 -0.02
CA VAL A 37 -9.30 -2.42 0.65
C VAL A 37 -8.61 -3.52 -0.15
N ILE A 38 -9.38 -4.47 -0.69
CA ILE A 38 -8.86 -5.54 -1.56
C ILE A 38 -8.26 -4.90 -2.82
N GLU A 39 -9.01 -4.05 -3.50
CA GLU A 39 -8.55 -3.37 -4.73
C GLU A 39 -7.32 -2.50 -4.44
N GLY A 40 -7.36 -1.66 -3.41
CA GLY A 40 -6.23 -0.81 -3.01
C GLY A 40 -4.98 -1.62 -2.69
N THR A 41 -5.12 -2.79 -2.05
CA THR A 41 -4.01 -3.70 -1.77
C THR A 41 -3.40 -4.27 -3.06
N LEU A 42 -4.24 -4.68 -4.02
CA LEU A 42 -3.78 -5.18 -5.32
C LEU A 42 -3.14 -4.05 -6.15
N VAL A 43 -3.69 -2.83 -6.11
CA VAL A 43 -3.06 -1.65 -6.74
C VAL A 43 -1.65 -1.44 -6.16
N CYS A 44 -1.48 -1.49 -4.84
CA CYS A 44 -0.16 -1.39 -4.22
C CYS A 44 0.79 -2.50 -4.67
N LEU A 45 0.33 -3.74 -4.73
CA LEU A 45 1.14 -4.88 -5.19
C LEU A 45 1.65 -4.66 -6.62
N PHE A 46 0.76 -4.31 -7.56
CA PHE A 46 1.13 -4.12 -8.96
C PHE A 46 1.91 -2.81 -9.22
N ALA A 47 1.71 -1.79 -8.39
CA ALA A 47 2.54 -0.59 -8.39
C ALA A 47 3.90 -0.77 -7.68
N ASN A 48 4.17 -1.95 -7.09
CA ASN A 48 5.36 -2.25 -6.28
C ASN A 48 5.49 -1.36 -5.03
N GLY A 49 4.35 -1.06 -4.40
CA GLY A 49 4.23 -0.26 -3.17
C GLY A 49 3.93 -1.11 -1.93
N HIS A 50 3.87 -0.46 -0.77
CA HIS A 50 3.53 -1.06 0.52
C HIS A 50 2.24 -0.45 1.07
N VAL A 51 1.50 -1.19 1.88
CA VAL A 51 0.19 -0.80 2.41
C VAL A 51 0.28 -0.47 3.90
N LEU A 52 -0.32 0.64 4.30
CA LEU A 52 -0.69 0.90 5.68
C LEU A 52 -2.20 0.68 5.83
N LEU A 53 -2.60 -0.25 6.67
CA LEU A 53 -3.99 -0.57 6.92
C LEU A 53 -4.40 -0.08 8.31
N GLU A 54 -5.29 0.88 8.37
CA GLU A 54 -5.82 1.39 9.62
C GLU A 54 -7.22 0.85 9.87
N GLY A 55 -7.46 0.34 11.06
CA GLY A 55 -8.77 -0.17 11.46
C GLY A 55 -8.71 -0.88 12.79
N VAL A 56 -9.87 -1.00 13.42
CA VAL A 56 -10.01 -1.65 14.73
C VAL A 56 -9.62 -3.14 14.68
N PRO A 57 -9.28 -3.75 15.81
CA PRO A 57 -9.03 -5.19 15.91
C PRO A 57 -10.24 -6.03 15.47
N GLY A 58 -9.99 -7.27 15.03
CA GLY A 58 -11.07 -8.22 14.72
C GLY A 58 -11.69 -8.12 13.34
N LEU A 59 -11.30 -7.18 12.48
CA LEU A 59 -11.86 -6.98 11.14
C LEU A 59 -11.25 -7.87 10.04
N GLY A 60 -10.57 -8.96 10.39
CA GLY A 60 -10.08 -9.93 9.40
C GLY A 60 -8.80 -9.54 8.65
N LYS A 61 -8.02 -8.56 9.15
CA LYS A 61 -6.76 -8.10 8.52
C LYS A 61 -5.80 -9.27 8.22
N THR A 62 -5.58 -10.15 9.20
CA THR A 62 -4.70 -11.33 9.03
C THR A 62 -5.25 -12.31 8.01
N LEU A 63 -6.58 -12.51 8.00
CA LEU A 63 -7.23 -13.39 7.01
C LEU A 63 -7.06 -12.83 5.59
N LEU A 64 -7.26 -11.53 5.39
CA LEU A 64 -7.07 -10.88 4.09
C LEU A 64 -5.67 -11.16 3.52
N ILE A 65 -4.62 -10.91 4.30
CA ILE A 65 -3.24 -11.09 3.83
C ILE A 65 -2.87 -12.55 3.60
N ARG A 66 -3.33 -13.43 4.49
CA ARG A 66 -3.11 -14.87 4.32
C ARG A 66 -3.80 -15.38 3.04
N THR A 67 -5.03 -14.95 2.79
CA THR A 67 -5.77 -15.29 1.58
C THR A 67 -5.06 -14.74 0.33
N LEU A 68 -4.60 -13.48 0.38
CA LEU A 68 -3.81 -12.88 -0.70
C LEU A 68 -2.55 -13.70 -1.00
N SER A 69 -1.79 -14.10 0.02
CA SER A 69 -0.56 -14.87 -0.18
C SER A 69 -0.82 -16.24 -0.82
N GLN A 70 -1.91 -16.90 -0.45
CA GLN A 70 -2.32 -18.17 -1.03
C GLN A 70 -2.75 -18.00 -2.50
N ALA A 71 -3.57 -16.99 -2.81
CA ALA A 71 -4.02 -16.71 -4.17
C ALA A 71 -2.86 -16.32 -5.11
N LEU A 72 -1.76 -15.77 -4.59
CA LEU A 72 -0.58 -15.33 -5.33
C LEU A 72 0.58 -16.32 -5.28
N GLN A 73 0.44 -17.44 -4.59
CA GLN A 73 1.51 -18.42 -4.39
C GLN A 73 2.82 -17.78 -3.90
N LEU A 74 2.70 -16.81 -2.97
CA LEU A 74 3.83 -16.08 -2.41
C LEU A 74 4.10 -16.51 -0.96
N LYS A 75 5.37 -16.49 -0.59
CA LYS A 75 5.82 -16.79 0.76
C LYS A 75 5.34 -15.72 1.74
N PHE A 76 4.61 -16.14 2.76
CA PHE A 76 3.99 -15.28 3.77
C PHE A 76 4.69 -15.39 5.13
N SER A 77 4.85 -14.25 5.80
CA SER A 77 5.20 -14.18 7.22
C SER A 77 4.35 -13.12 7.94
N ARG A 78 4.15 -13.31 9.23
CA ARG A 78 3.50 -12.35 10.13
C ARG A 78 4.44 -12.02 11.28
N ILE A 79 4.54 -10.74 11.60
CA ILE A 79 5.20 -10.23 12.79
C ILE A 79 4.15 -9.46 13.60
N GLN A 80 3.92 -9.88 14.84
CA GLN A 80 3.16 -9.11 15.81
C GLN A 80 4.13 -8.13 16.48
N PHE A 81 3.90 -6.83 16.31
CA PHE A 81 4.73 -5.82 16.92
C PHE A 81 4.32 -5.63 18.39
N THR A 82 5.31 -5.70 19.29
CA THR A 82 5.16 -5.55 20.74
C THR A 82 6.26 -4.62 21.26
N PRO A 83 6.11 -4.01 22.45
CA PRO A 83 7.12 -3.09 22.97
C PRO A 83 8.50 -3.71 23.19
N ASP A 84 8.58 -5.00 23.42
CA ASP A 84 9.80 -5.78 23.64
C ASP A 84 10.43 -6.33 22.35
N LEU A 85 9.74 -6.22 21.20
CA LEU A 85 10.25 -6.70 19.91
C LEU A 85 11.53 -5.94 19.52
N MET A 86 12.59 -6.69 19.24
CA MET A 86 13.87 -6.13 18.83
C MET A 86 14.02 -6.10 17.30
N PRO A 87 14.85 -5.20 16.72
CA PRO A 87 15.15 -5.20 15.29
C PRO A 87 15.63 -6.55 14.75
N ALA A 88 16.43 -7.29 15.53
CA ALA A 88 16.93 -8.60 15.16
C ALA A 88 15.84 -9.68 15.03
N ASP A 89 14.71 -9.52 15.75
CA ASP A 89 13.57 -10.42 15.61
C ASP A 89 12.86 -10.24 14.27
N VAL A 90 12.96 -9.04 13.68
CA VAL A 90 12.43 -8.71 12.35
C VAL A 90 13.39 -9.13 11.25
N THR A 91 14.65 -8.71 11.37
CA THR A 91 15.66 -8.83 10.30
C THR A 91 16.44 -10.13 10.34
N GLY A 92 16.48 -10.78 11.49
CA GLY A 92 17.36 -11.93 11.72
C GLY A 92 18.66 -11.52 12.40
N THR A 93 19.45 -12.51 12.78
CA THR A 93 20.67 -12.34 13.54
C THR A 93 21.75 -13.33 13.10
N THR A 94 23.01 -13.00 13.38
CA THR A 94 24.12 -13.93 13.20
C THR A 94 24.26 -14.77 14.46
N ILE A 95 24.26 -16.09 14.29
CA ILE A 95 24.45 -17.08 15.35
C ILE A 95 25.79 -17.78 15.19
N VAL A 96 26.35 -18.22 16.30
CA VAL A 96 27.54 -19.10 16.28
C VAL A 96 27.07 -20.53 16.22
N VAL A 97 27.51 -21.25 15.21
CA VAL A 97 27.22 -22.67 15.04
C VAL A 97 28.54 -23.45 15.24
N GLU A 98 28.51 -24.47 16.06
CA GLU A 98 29.65 -25.41 16.19
C GLU A 98 29.60 -26.38 15.01
N SER A 99 30.72 -26.48 14.27
CA SER A 99 30.93 -27.43 13.20
C SER A 99 32.14 -28.30 13.48
N ASP A 100 32.33 -29.39 12.75
CA ASP A 100 33.50 -30.29 12.88
C ASP A 100 34.83 -29.56 12.67
N HIS A 101 34.83 -28.35 12.11
CA HIS A 101 36.00 -27.51 11.85
C HIS A 101 36.14 -26.32 12.82
N GLY A 102 35.29 -26.24 13.88
CA GLY A 102 35.32 -25.17 14.87
C GLY A 102 34.02 -24.34 14.92
N ARG A 103 34.11 -23.09 15.40
CA ARG A 103 32.99 -22.18 15.48
C ARG A 103 32.87 -21.39 14.19
N ASP A 104 31.65 -21.42 13.59
CA ASP A 104 31.32 -20.66 12.39
C ASP A 104 30.19 -19.66 12.66
N PHE A 105 30.16 -18.53 11.93
CA PHE A 105 29.12 -17.52 12.04
C PHE A 105 28.11 -17.73 10.92
N GLN A 106 26.87 -18.05 11.30
CA GLN A 106 25.80 -18.26 10.33
C GLN A 106 24.70 -17.20 10.49
N PHE A 107 24.32 -16.54 9.38
CA PHE A 107 23.18 -15.65 9.39
C PHE A 107 21.87 -16.45 9.40
N ARG A 108 21.06 -16.27 10.47
CA ARG A 108 19.71 -16.81 10.55
C ARG A 108 18.72 -15.73 10.11
N LYS A 109 18.09 -15.95 8.97
CA LYS A 109 17.09 -15.05 8.38
C LYS A 109 15.90 -14.85 9.31
N GLY A 110 15.49 -13.58 9.51
CA GLY A 110 14.26 -13.22 10.20
C GLY A 110 13.02 -13.32 9.30
N PRO A 111 11.83 -13.10 9.86
CA PRO A 111 10.56 -13.21 9.13
C PRO A 111 10.41 -12.20 7.99
N ILE A 112 11.19 -11.14 7.95
CA ILE A 112 11.20 -10.17 6.84
C ILE A 112 11.63 -10.80 5.50
N PHE A 113 12.34 -11.93 5.53
CA PHE A 113 12.72 -12.69 4.33
C PHE A 113 11.56 -13.53 3.80
N SER A 114 10.45 -12.86 3.55
CA SER A 114 9.23 -13.34 2.91
C SER A 114 8.84 -12.40 1.77
N GLN A 115 7.94 -12.85 0.89
CA GLN A 115 7.46 -12.03 -0.24
C GLN A 115 6.24 -11.19 0.15
N ILE A 116 5.43 -11.67 1.09
CA ILE A 116 4.34 -10.93 1.72
C ILE A 116 4.57 -10.95 3.23
N LEU A 117 4.67 -9.76 3.81
CA LEU A 117 4.85 -9.58 5.24
C LEU A 117 3.67 -8.81 5.83
N LEU A 118 3.02 -9.39 6.84
CA LEU A 118 2.10 -8.67 7.71
C LEU A 118 2.87 -8.16 8.94
N ALA A 119 3.04 -6.85 9.03
CA ALA A 119 3.55 -6.15 10.21
C ALA A 119 2.36 -5.67 11.05
N ASP A 120 1.91 -6.53 11.98
CA ASP A 120 0.68 -6.30 12.73
C ASP A 120 0.94 -5.39 13.94
N GLU A 121 0.12 -4.32 14.08
CA GLU A 121 0.22 -3.31 15.15
C GLU A 121 1.61 -2.63 15.22
N ILE A 122 2.11 -2.14 14.07
CA ILE A 122 3.46 -1.56 13.95
C ILE A 122 3.74 -0.45 14.97
N ASN A 123 2.70 0.29 15.38
CA ASN A 123 2.80 1.39 16.35
C ASN A 123 3.02 0.91 17.80
N ARG A 124 2.99 -0.41 18.09
CA ARG A 124 3.28 -0.94 19.45
C ARG A 124 4.77 -1.17 19.71
N ALA A 125 5.59 -1.33 18.68
CA ALA A 125 7.02 -1.51 18.86
C ALA A 125 7.77 -0.17 18.94
N THR A 126 8.95 -0.23 19.53
CA THR A 126 9.83 0.94 19.67
C THR A 126 10.20 1.54 18.30
N PRO A 127 10.53 2.85 18.21
CA PRO A 127 10.95 3.50 16.97
C PRO A 127 12.14 2.82 16.29
N LYS A 128 13.03 2.19 17.07
CA LYS A 128 14.19 1.46 16.55
C LYS A 128 13.76 0.23 15.73
N THR A 129 12.79 -0.52 16.23
CA THR A 129 12.26 -1.72 15.55
C THR A 129 11.41 -1.32 14.33
N GLN A 130 10.59 -0.27 14.47
CA GLN A 130 9.85 0.30 13.32
C GLN A 130 10.82 0.72 12.20
N SER A 131 11.91 1.42 12.53
CA SER A 131 12.90 1.89 11.55
C SER A 131 13.55 0.74 10.79
N ALA A 132 13.84 -0.39 11.43
CA ALA A 132 14.42 -1.56 10.77
C ALA A 132 13.50 -2.13 9.68
N LEU A 133 12.20 -2.22 9.94
CA LEU A 133 11.22 -2.62 8.92
C LEU A 133 11.14 -1.60 7.79
N LEU A 134 11.02 -0.31 8.12
CA LEU A 134 10.82 0.75 7.14
C LEU A 134 12.04 0.98 6.25
N GLU A 135 13.25 0.75 6.78
CA GLU A 135 14.49 0.74 5.99
C GLU A 135 14.47 -0.43 4.98
N ALA A 136 14.17 -1.63 5.44
CA ALA A 136 14.06 -2.79 4.55
C ALA A 136 12.98 -2.65 3.47
N MET A 137 11.86 -1.96 3.77
CA MET A 137 10.84 -1.62 2.79
C MET A 137 11.38 -0.72 1.67
N GLN A 138 12.20 0.26 2.03
CA GLN A 138 12.76 1.22 1.09
C GLN A 138 13.91 0.62 0.28
N GLU A 139 14.87 0.01 0.95
CA GLU A 139 16.12 -0.48 0.34
C GLU A 139 15.94 -1.86 -0.33
N ARG A 140 14.85 -2.58 -0.05
CA ARG A 140 14.61 -3.95 -0.51
C ARG A 140 15.73 -4.92 -0.11
N SER A 141 16.44 -4.58 0.95
CA SER A 141 17.55 -5.34 1.51
C SER A 141 17.65 -5.13 3.02
N VAL A 142 18.37 -6.02 3.68
CA VAL A 142 18.66 -5.97 5.11
C VAL A 142 20.17 -6.11 5.31
N THR A 143 20.77 -5.23 6.10
CA THR A 143 22.20 -5.30 6.42
C THR A 143 22.39 -5.85 7.82
N VAL A 144 23.04 -6.99 7.95
CA VAL A 144 23.38 -7.65 9.23
C VAL A 144 24.86 -8.00 9.25
N GLY A 145 25.56 -7.61 10.31
CA GLY A 145 26.98 -7.89 10.45
C GLY A 145 27.87 -7.30 9.33
N GLY A 146 27.43 -6.19 8.71
CA GLY A 146 28.12 -5.56 7.58
C GLY A 146 27.83 -6.21 6.22
N VAL A 147 27.02 -7.28 6.17
CA VAL A 147 26.63 -7.96 4.92
C VAL A 147 25.20 -7.57 4.53
N SER A 148 25.01 -7.12 3.29
CA SER A 148 23.68 -6.79 2.75
C SER A 148 23.04 -8.04 2.13
N HIS A 149 21.82 -8.36 2.58
CA HIS A 149 21.01 -9.48 2.12
C HIS A 149 19.79 -8.94 1.37
N GLN A 150 19.67 -9.28 0.08
CA GLN A 150 18.55 -8.86 -0.75
C GLN A 150 17.25 -9.58 -0.36
N LEU A 151 16.13 -8.86 -0.36
CA LEU A 151 14.80 -9.44 -0.18
C LEU A 151 14.27 -9.99 -1.51
N GLU A 152 13.56 -11.11 -1.43
CA GLU A 152 12.97 -11.78 -2.59
C GLU A 152 11.83 -10.93 -3.18
N LYS A 153 11.77 -10.83 -4.52
CA LYS A 153 10.73 -10.09 -5.24
C LYS A 153 9.64 -11.05 -5.76
N PRO A 154 8.38 -10.58 -5.87
CA PRO A 154 7.87 -9.30 -5.38
C PRO A 154 7.91 -9.22 -3.85
N PHE A 155 8.04 -8.03 -3.28
CA PHE A 155 8.05 -7.83 -1.83
C PHE A 155 6.98 -6.80 -1.43
N LEU A 156 5.96 -7.26 -0.72
CA LEU A 156 4.85 -6.45 -0.21
C LEU A 156 4.82 -6.49 1.32
N VAL A 157 4.91 -5.33 1.94
CA VAL A 157 4.59 -5.18 3.37
C VAL A 157 3.20 -4.57 3.50
N MET A 158 2.37 -5.20 4.34
CA MET A 158 1.16 -4.60 4.85
C MET A 158 1.37 -4.39 6.35
N ALA A 159 1.49 -3.13 6.75
CA ALA A 159 1.54 -2.75 8.16
C ALA A 159 0.13 -2.41 8.64
N THR A 160 -0.21 -2.78 9.88
CA THR A 160 -1.49 -2.41 10.48
C THR A 160 -1.27 -1.44 11.63
N GLN A 161 -2.23 -0.53 11.80
CA GLN A 161 -2.34 0.35 12.97
C GLN A 161 -3.74 0.25 13.55
N ASN A 162 -3.82 0.32 14.88
CA ASN A 162 -5.07 0.48 15.60
C ASN A 162 -5.22 1.95 16.01
N PRO A 163 -6.21 2.69 15.49
CA PRO A 163 -6.36 4.12 15.80
C PRO A 163 -6.89 4.38 17.23
N ILE A 164 -7.45 3.37 17.89
CA ILE A 164 -8.08 3.52 19.21
C ILE A 164 -7.08 3.33 20.34
N GLU A 165 -6.08 2.47 20.17
CA GLU A 165 -5.06 2.20 21.19
C GLU A 165 -4.01 3.31 21.18
N GLN A 166 -4.05 4.16 22.20
CA GLN A 166 -3.06 5.24 22.41
C GLN A 166 -2.07 4.88 23.52
N GLU A 167 -2.48 4.10 24.55
CA GLU A 167 -1.58 3.69 25.63
C GLU A 167 -0.55 2.66 25.16
N GLY A 168 0.72 2.87 25.51
CA GLY A 168 1.80 1.95 25.16
C GLY A 168 2.14 1.91 23.66
N THR A 169 1.75 2.94 22.89
CA THR A 169 2.05 3.02 21.46
C THR A 169 3.10 4.10 21.15
N TYR A 170 3.84 3.87 20.08
CA TYR A 170 4.79 4.81 19.49
C TYR A 170 4.28 5.18 18.10
N PRO A 171 3.63 6.34 17.92
CA PRO A 171 3.13 6.75 16.62
C PRO A 171 4.29 6.83 15.60
N LEU A 172 4.00 6.41 14.38
CA LEU A 172 4.96 6.57 13.27
C LEU A 172 5.12 8.05 12.93
N PRO A 173 6.35 8.59 12.89
CA PRO A 173 6.59 9.93 12.37
C PRO A 173 6.12 10.08 10.92
N GLU A 174 5.76 11.30 10.51
CA GLU A 174 5.24 11.60 9.17
C GLU A 174 6.20 11.16 8.06
N ALA A 175 7.52 11.35 8.25
CA ALA A 175 8.53 10.92 7.30
C ALA A 175 8.60 9.38 7.12
N GLN A 176 8.12 8.63 8.11
CA GLN A 176 8.02 7.18 8.05
C GLN A 176 6.71 6.74 7.41
N LEU A 177 5.60 7.42 7.73
CA LEU A 177 4.30 7.21 7.08
C LEU A 177 4.37 7.44 5.56
N ASP A 178 5.13 8.43 5.11
CA ASP A 178 5.34 8.76 3.70
C ASP A 178 5.95 7.61 2.86
N ARG A 179 6.53 6.58 3.49
CA ARG A 179 7.07 5.38 2.82
C ARG A 179 6.00 4.39 2.37
N PHE A 180 4.81 4.43 2.97
CA PHE A 180 3.69 3.61 2.53
C PHE A 180 3.08 4.19 1.26
N PHE A 181 2.72 3.31 0.33
CA PHE A 181 2.12 3.70 -0.94
C PHE A 181 0.69 4.20 -0.73
N PHE A 182 -0.15 3.38 -0.09
CA PHE A 182 -1.51 3.72 0.31
C PHE A 182 -1.71 3.55 1.82
N LYS A 183 -2.53 4.44 2.39
CA LYS A 183 -3.21 4.21 3.68
C LYS A 183 -4.65 3.86 3.38
N LEU A 184 -5.02 2.61 3.70
CA LEU A 184 -6.37 2.08 3.51
C LEU A 184 -7.09 2.03 4.86
N LEU A 185 -8.36 2.40 4.85
CA LEU A 185 -9.20 2.43 6.05
C LEU A 185 -10.13 1.21 6.05
N LEU A 186 -10.05 0.42 7.11
CA LEU A 186 -10.89 -0.74 7.32
C LEU A 186 -12.00 -0.39 8.30
N GLY A 187 -13.21 -0.20 7.79
CA GLY A 187 -14.40 0.10 8.58
C GLY A 187 -15.08 -1.16 9.13
N TYR A 188 -16.16 -0.95 9.89
CA TYR A 188 -17.00 -2.06 10.36
C TYR A 188 -17.83 -2.65 9.21
N SER A 189 -18.06 -3.95 9.25
CA SER A 189 -18.96 -4.64 8.34
C SER A 189 -20.40 -4.16 8.52
N ASN A 190 -21.11 -4.02 7.42
CA ASN A 190 -22.54 -3.74 7.45
C ASN A 190 -23.35 -4.99 7.86
N ARG A 191 -24.68 -4.86 8.02
CA ARG A 191 -25.55 -5.96 8.45
C ARG A 191 -25.50 -7.19 7.54
N GLN A 192 -25.46 -6.98 6.22
CA GLN A 192 -25.46 -8.08 5.24
C GLN A 192 -24.11 -8.80 5.23
N GLU A 193 -23.03 -8.04 5.28
CA GLU A 193 -21.67 -8.58 5.39
C GLU A 193 -21.50 -9.38 6.67
N LEU A 194 -21.97 -8.85 7.81
CA LEU A 194 -21.89 -9.57 9.09
C LEU A 194 -22.69 -10.88 9.06
N ALA A 195 -23.89 -10.90 8.47
CA ALA A 195 -24.66 -12.13 8.27
C ALA A 195 -23.87 -13.16 7.45
N THR A 196 -23.28 -12.71 6.32
CA THR A 196 -22.44 -13.57 5.47
C THR A 196 -21.19 -14.08 6.20
N ILE A 197 -20.57 -13.25 7.04
CA ILE A 197 -19.45 -13.67 7.87
C ILE A 197 -19.86 -14.78 8.83
N LEU A 198 -20.99 -14.62 9.52
CA LEU A 198 -21.52 -15.65 10.41
C LEU A 198 -21.78 -16.96 9.67
N ASP A 199 -22.46 -16.91 8.53
CA ASP A 199 -22.74 -18.10 7.70
C ASP A 199 -21.45 -18.84 7.31
N ARG A 200 -20.36 -18.10 7.01
CA ARG A 200 -19.09 -18.69 6.58
C ARG A 200 -18.20 -19.16 7.74
N THR A 201 -18.33 -18.56 8.93
CA THR A 201 -17.40 -18.81 10.05
C THR A 201 -17.97 -19.73 11.12
N THR A 202 -19.31 -19.91 11.16
CA THR A 202 -19.98 -20.78 12.13
C THR A 202 -20.38 -22.15 11.56
N THR A 203 -19.98 -22.45 10.30
CA THR A 203 -20.17 -23.73 9.63
C THR A 203 -18.85 -24.49 9.52
N THR A 204 -18.93 -25.77 9.16
CA THR A 204 -17.75 -26.63 8.96
C THR A 204 -17.04 -26.38 7.61
N ALA A 205 -17.66 -25.62 6.70
CA ALA A 205 -17.12 -25.34 5.38
C ALA A 205 -16.14 -24.15 5.44
N SER A 206 -14.88 -24.39 5.11
CA SER A 206 -13.89 -23.33 4.90
C SER A 206 -13.65 -23.15 3.40
N PRO A 207 -13.61 -21.93 2.88
CA PRO A 207 -13.34 -21.69 1.47
C PRO A 207 -11.93 -22.16 1.11
N THR A 208 -11.82 -22.95 0.06
CA THR A 208 -10.53 -23.34 -0.51
C THR A 208 -10.04 -22.25 -1.45
N ILE A 209 -8.85 -21.70 -1.16
CA ILE A 209 -8.21 -20.67 -1.96
C ILE A 209 -7.26 -21.34 -2.96
N THR A 210 -7.45 -21.03 -4.23
CA THR A 210 -6.62 -21.55 -5.32
C THR A 210 -5.58 -20.52 -5.73
N ALA A 211 -4.35 -20.96 -5.98
CA ALA A 211 -3.30 -20.10 -6.52
C ALA A 211 -3.68 -19.65 -7.95
N VAL A 212 -3.72 -18.34 -8.16
CA VAL A 212 -4.09 -17.71 -9.45
C VAL A 212 -2.88 -17.18 -10.19
N LEU A 213 -1.93 -16.58 -9.46
CA LEU A 213 -0.69 -16.01 -9.98
C LEU A 213 0.51 -16.53 -9.20
N ASN A 214 1.68 -16.35 -9.80
CA ASN A 214 2.97 -16.56 -9.16
C ASN A 214 3.82 -15.28 -9.18
N GLY A 215 4.96 -15.29 -8.52
CA GLY A 215 5.86 -14.13 -8.42
C GLY A 215 6.34 -13.60 -9.77
N GLU A 216 6.65 -14.47 -10.74
CA GLU A 216 7.10 -14.08 -12.08
C GLU A 216 6.03 -13.28 -12.83
N THR A 217 4.78 -13.76 -12.81
CA THR A 217 3.65 -13.07 -13.44
C THR A 217 3.41 -11.71 -12.82
N ILE A 218 3.51 -11.61 -11.47
CA ILE A 218 3.37 -10.33 -10.78
C ILE A 218 4.48 -9.36 -11.19
N LEU A 219 5.72 -9.81 -11.29
CA LEU A 219 6.84 -8.97 -11.75
C LEU A 219 6.65 -8.51 -13.19
N ALA A 220 6.17 -9.38 -14.08
CA ALA A 220 5.84 -9.00 -15.46
C ALA A 220 4.74 -7.93 -15.49
N HIS A 221 3.70 -8.05 -14.67
CA HIS A 221 2.65 -7.03 -14.54
C HIS A 221 3.17 -5.72 -13.96
N GLN A 222 4.09 -5.74 -12.97
CA GLN A 222 4.73 -4.53 -12.46
C GLN A 222 5.53 -3.80 -13.55
N GLN A 223 6.18 -4.54 -14.45
CA GLN A 223 6.87 -3.96 -15.61
C GLN A 223 5.88 -3.36 -16.61
N LEU A 224 4.74 -4.02 -16.85
CA LEU A 224 3.69 -3.48 -17.72
C LEU A 224 3.14 -2.15 -17.17
N VAL A 225 2.84 -2.07 -15.87
CA VAL A 225 2.41 -0.82 -15.20
C VAL A 225 3.39 0.33 -15.46
N ARG A 226 4.70 0.07 -15.41
CA ARG A 226 5.72 1.10 -15.67
C ARG A 226 5.67 1.65 -17.09
N ARG A 227 5.22 0.87 -18.07
CA ARG A 227 5.14 1.25 -19.49
C ARG A 227 3.90 2.06 -19.84
N VAL A 228 2.89 2.12 -18.99
CA VAL A 228 1.68 2.94 -19.22
C VAL A 228 2.06 4.40 -19.38
N ARG A 229 1.56 5.03 -20.44
CA ARG A 229 1.88 6.42 -20.77
C ARG A 229 1.13 7.40 -19.87
N VAL A 230 1.77 8.53 -19.60
CA VAL A 230 1.17 9.66 -18.87
C VAL A 230 1.45 10.91 -19.71
N GLU A 231 0.39 11.51 -20.20
CA GLU A 231 0.51 12.74 -20.98
C GLU A 231 0.93 13.91 -20.09
N PRO A 232 1.68 14.91 -20.61
CA PRO A 232 2.16 16.03 -19.80
C PRO A 232 1.05 16.78 -19.05
N VAL A 233 -0.13 16.93 -19.63
CA VAL A 233 -1.29 17.60 -19.00
C VAL A 233 -1.80 16.81 -17.80
N VAL A 234 -1.79 15.48 -17.86
CA VAL A 234 -2.20 14.59 -16.76
C VAL A 234 -1.13 14.58 -15.65
N GLN A 235 0.15 14.59 -16.06
CA GLN A 235 1.26 14.71 -15.10
C GLN A 235 1.21 16.04 -14.35
N ASP A 236 0.95 17.16 -15.05
CA ASP A 236 0.77 18.49 -14.46
C ASP A 236 -0.39 18.50 -13.46
N PHE A 237 -1.51 17.83 -13.78
CA PHE A 237 -2.62 17.69 -12.84
C PHE A 237 -2.22 16.98 -11.54
N ALA A 238 -1.41 15.91 -11.60
CA ALA A 238 -0.88 15.24 -10.40
C ALA A 238 0.03 16.18 -9.58
N VAL A 239 0.82 17.01 -10.23
CA VAL A 239 1.66 18.04 -9.58
C VAL A 239 0.79 19.07 -8.89
N ARG A 240 -0.23 19.62 -9.57
CA ARG A 240 -1.16 20.62 -9.00
C ARG A 240 -1.96 20.07 -7.82
N LEU A 241 -2.45 18.82 -7.89
CA LEU A 241 -3.10 18.15 -6.77
C LEU A 241 -2.18 18.08 -5.55
N THR A 242 -0.90 17.75 -5.76
CA THR A 242 0.07 17.69 -4.65
C THR A 242 0.36 19.09 -4.10
N LEU A 243 0.60 20.08 -4.96
CA LEU A 243 0.84 21.46 -4.54
C LEU A 243 -0.40 22.09 -3.87
N ALA A 244 -1.60 21.70 -4.26
CA ALA A 244 -2.83 22.14 -3.63
C ALA A 244 -2.97 21.73 -2.16
N THR A 245 -2.23 20.71 -1.72
CA THR A 245 -2.18 20.34 -0.29
C THR A 245 -1.30 21.26 0.56
N HIS A 246 -0.50 22.13 -0.06
CA HIS A 246 0.43 23.02 0.65
C HIS A 246 -0.27 24.33 1.02
N PRO A 247 -0.40 24.70 2.29
CA PRO A 247 -0.94 25.98 2.68
C PRO A 247 -0.20 27.15 2.00
N LYS A 248 -0.95 28.17 1.59
CA LYS A 248 -0.44 29.35 0.87
C LYS A 248 0.12 29.09 -0.54
N SER A 249 0.01 27.85 -1.06
CA SER A 249 0.28 27.57 -2.47
C SER A 249 -0.77 28.30 -3.35
N GLN A 250 -0.38 28.65 -4.56
CA GLN A 250 -1.30 29.23 -5.56
C GLN A 250 -2.47 28.29 -5.92
N PHE A 251 -2.37 27.01 -5.63
CA PHE A 251 -3.39 25.98 -5.87
C PHE A 251 -4.18 25.61 -4.60
N ALA A 252 -3.79 26.17 -3.42
CA ALA A 252 -4.42 25.83 -2.15
C ALA A 252 -5.87 26.35 -2.09
N THR A 253 -6.78 25.47 -1.66
CA THR A 253 -8.16 25.86 -1.39
C THR A 253 -8.28 26.62 -0.06
N PRO A 254 -9.38 27.35 0.19
CA PRO A 254 -9.59 27.97 1.49
C PRO A 254 -9.52 26.99 2.66
N LEU A 255 -10.06 25.75 2.50
CA LEU A 255 -10.00 24.70 3.53
C LEU A 255 -8.59 24.25 3.82
N VAL A 256 -7.73 24.14 2.79
CA VAL A 256 -6.31 23.79 2.98
C VAL A 256 -5.60 24.88 3.76
N ASN A 257 -5.82 26.15 3.41
CA ASN A 257 -5.19 27.27 4.10
C ASN A 257 -5.61 27.37 5.57
N GLN A 258 -6.84 26.99 5.89
CA GLN A 258 -7.38 27.02 7.24
C GLN A 258 -6.93 25.82 8.08
N TYR A 259 -6.96 24.60 7.52
CA TYR A 259 -6.89 23.37 8.30
C TYR A 259 -5.62 22.54 8.12
N PHE A 260 -4.83 22.73 7.06
CA PHE A 260 -3.56 22.01 6.92
C PHE A 260 -2.41 22.78 7.56
N ARG A 261 -1.55 22.03 8.26
CA ARG A 261 -0.27 22.53 8.77
C ARG A 261 0.86 22.24 7.78
N PHE A 262 0.87 21.02 7.20
CA PHE A 262 1.85 20.59 6.20
C PHE A 262 1.16 19.86 5.07
N GLY A 263 1.61 20.13 3.84
CA GLY A 263 1.18 19.45 2.64
C GLY A 263 2.00 18.19 2.33
N ALA A 264 1.55 17.44 1.31
CA ALA A 264 2.12 16.17 0.92
C ALA A 264 3.49 16.32 0.22
N SER A 265 4.37 15.36 0.44
CA SER A 265 5.68 15.28 -0.21
C SER A 265 5.58 14.94 -1.71
N PRO A 266 6.66 15.08 -2.51
CA PRO A 266 6.67 14.63 -3.90
C PRO A 266 6.35 13.14 -4.09
N ARG A 267 6.49 12.31 -3.05
CA ARG A 267 6.07 10.91 -3.08
C ARG A 267 4.57 10.74 -3.29
N ALA A 268 3.76 11.72 -2.88
CA ALA A 268 2.31 11.71 -3.15
C ALA A 268 2.05 11.73 -4.67
N ALA A 269 2.66 12.67 -5.40
CA ALA A 269 2.51 12.73 -6.87
C ALA A 269 3.00 11.44 -7.55
N GLN A 270 4.15 10.90 -7.11
CA GLN A 270 4.66 9.62 -7.62
C GLN A 270 3.68 8.48 -7.38
N THR A 271 3.12 8.38 -6.17
CA THR A 271 2.15 7.36 -5.78
C THR A 271 0.88 7.47 -6.60
N ILE A 272 0.31 8.68 -6.73
CA ILE A 272 -0.91 8.94 -7.51
C ILE A 272 -0.70 8.50 -8.96
N VAL A 273 0.41 8.91 -9.60
CA VAL A 273 0.70 8.56 -11.00
C VAL A 273 0.88 7.05 -11.17
N LEU A 274 1.63 6.37 -10.29
CA LEU A 274 1.83 4.92 -10.37
C LEU A 274 0.55 4.14 -10.15
N ALA A 275 -0.27 4.56 -9.19
CA ALA A 275 -1.56 3.93 -8.92
C ALA A 275 -2.55 4.15 -10.08
N ALA A 276 -2.57 5.36 -10.65
CA ALA A 276 -3.39 5.69 -11.81
C ALA A 276 -3.02 4.86 -13.05
N LYS A 277 -1.74 4.50 -13.23
CA LYS A 277 -1.33 3.56 -14.28
C LYS A 277 -1.96 2.17 -14.12
N VAL A 278 -2.08 1.68 -12.89
CA VAL A 278 -2.80 0.42 -12.60
C VAL A 278 -4.28 0.58 -12.95
N LYS A 279 -4.92 1.69 -12.55
CA LYS A 279 -6.33 1.97 -12.87
C LYS A 279 -6.58 2.07 -14.37
N ALA A 280 -5.67 2.71 -15.11
CA ALA A 280 -5.75 2.77 -16.57
C ALA A 280 -5.73 1.38 -17.22
N LEU A 281 -4.84 0.48 -16.78
CA LEU A 281 -4.79 -0.91 -17.25
C LEU A 281 -6.08 -1.67 -16.91
N LEU A 282 -6.64 -1.48 -15.72
CA LEU A 282 -7.93 -2.08 -15.32
C LEU A 282 -9.09 -1.59 -16.19
N ALA A 283 -9.02 -0.34 -16.67
CA ALA A 283 -9.95 0.22 -17.62
C ALA A 283 -9.67 -0.15 -19.09
N GLY A 284 -8.67 -1.02 -19.35
CA GLY A 284 -8.31 -1.46 -20.71
C GLY A 284 -7.53 -0.43 -21.51
N ARG A 285 -6.86 0.54 -20.85
CA ARG A 285 -6.15 1.63 -21.51
C ARG A 285 -4.63 1.55 -21.29
N SER A 286 -3.87 1.93 -22.31
CA SER A 286 -2.40 2.06 -22.25
C SER A 286 -1.92 3.45 -21.82
N PHE A 287 -2.83 4.34 -21.43
CA PHE A 287 -2.55 5.70 -20.99
C PHE A 287 -3.44 6.09 -19.81
N VAL A 288 -2.92 6.98 -18.95
CA VAL A 288 -3.61 7.52 -17.78
C VAL A 288 -4.47 8.72 -18.18
N ASN A 289 -5.66 8.84 -17.59
CA ASN A 289 -6.47 10.04 -17.64
C ASN A 289 -6.58 10.72 -16.27
N SER A 290 -7.21 11.90 -16.20
CA SER A 290 -7.36 12.66 -14.96
C SER A 290 -8.25 11.96 -13.92
N ASP A 291 -9.24 11.18 -14.37
CA ASP A 291 -10.14 10.47 -13.45
C ASP A 291 -9.42 9.32 -12.74
N ASP A 292 -8.47 8.68 -13.40
CA ASP A 292 -7.62 7.67 -12.76
C ASP A 292 -6.84 8.25 -11.58
N LEU A 293 -6.33 9.50 -11.74
CA LEU A 293 -5.62 10.20 -10.65
C LEU A 293 -6.57 10.49 -9.48
N LYS A 294 -7.79 10.97 -9.76
CA LYS A 294 -8.79 11.29 -8.73
C LYS A 294 -9.17 10.06 -7.89
N THR A 295 -9.37 8.91 -8.54
CA THR A 295 -9.79 7.68 -7.85
C THR A 295 -8.78 7.16 -6.84
N VAL A 296 -7.50 7.47 -7.00
CA VAL A 296 -6.41 6.98 -6.15
C VAL A 296 -5.82 8.05 -5.22
N ALA A 297 -6.30 9.28 -5.33
CA ALA A 297 -5.71 10.41 -4.60
C ALA A 297 -5.89 10.32 -3.09
N LEU A 298 -7.10 9.99 -2.60
CA LEU A 298 -7.35 9.90 -1.16
C LEU A 298 -6.46 8.88 -0.46
N PRO A 299 -6.42 7.60 -0.85
CA PRO A 299 -5.55 6.62 -0.19
C PRO A 299 -4.06 6.93 -0.36
N ALA A 300 -3.67 7.68 -1.41
CA ALA A 300 -2.29 8.11 -1.64
C ALA A 300 -1.88 9.28 -0.76
N MET A 301 -2.78 10.20 -0.41
CA MET A 301 -2.43 11.47 0.24
C MET A 301 -2.79 11.54 1.72
N ARG A 302 -3.81 10.83 2.21
CA ARG A 302 -4.37 11.00 3.56
C ARG A 302 -3.37 10.83 4.72
N HIS A 303 -2.29 10.10 4.52
CA HIS A 303 -1.23 9.90 5.50
C HIS A 303 0.01 10.76 5.26
N ARG A 304 -0.05 11.65 4.27
CA ARG A 304 1.05 12.51 3.84
C ARG A 304 0.81 13.99 4.11
N VAL A 305 -0.38 14.32 4.60
CA VAL A 305 -0.77 15.69 4.99
C VAL A 305 -1.03 15.72 6.48
N LEU A 306 -0.78 16.86 7.10
CA LEU A 306 -0.98 17.05 8.53
C LEU A 306 -1.96 18.20 8.76
N THR A 307 -3.00 17.91 9.50
CA THR A 307 -3.98 18.90 9.96
C THR A 307 -3.42 19.74 11.10
N ASN A 308 -3.99 20.90 11.33
CA ASN A 308 -3.70 21.75 12.49
C ASN A 308 -4.71 21.49 13.63
N PHE A 309 -4.49 22.15 14.76
CA PHE A 309 -5.36 22.00 15.94
C PHE A 309 -6.80 22.46 15.69
N GLU A 310 -7.01 23.48 14.84
CA GLU A 310 -8.35 23.96 14.49
C GLU A 310 -9.18 22.88 13.79
N ALA A 311 -8.58 22.15 12.86
CA ALA A 311 -9.21 21.00 12.19
C ALA A 311 -9.64 19.94 13.20
N GLU A 312 -8.75 19.60 14.16
CA GLU A 312 -9.05 18.61 15.20
C GLU A 312 -10.18 19.07 16.12
N ALA A 313 -10.17 20.35 16.54
CA ALA A 313 -11.20 20.92 17.38
C ALA A 313 -12.58 20.97 16.73
N GLU A 314 -12.63 21.18 15.40
CA GLU A 314 -13.85 21.19 14.61
C GLU A 314 -14.27 19.79 14.07
N GLY A 315 -13.48 18.75 14.35
CA GLY A 315 -13.74 17.40 13.86
C GLY A 315 -13.60 17.22 12.35
N ARG A 316 -12.80 18.08 11.69
CA ARG A 316 -12.55 18.01 10.25
C ARG A 316 -11.59 16.88 9.94
N THR A 317 -11.96 16.03 9.02
CA THR A 317 -11.12 14.93 8.59
C THR A 317 -10.18 15.35 7.45
N THR A 318 -9.03 14.70 7.38
CA THR A 318 -8.10 14.84 6.26
C THR A 318 -8.77 14.53 4.93
N ASP A 319 -9.62 13.50 4.88
CA ASP A 319 -10.30 13.07 3.65
C ASP A 319 -11.29 14.12 3.14
N GLU A 320 -12.04 14.81 4.02
CA GLU A 320 -12.93 15.91 3.63
C GLU A 320 -12.17 17.05 2.95
N ILE A 321 -11.01 17.43 3.50
CA ILE A 321 -10.19 18.51 2.95
C ILE A 321 -9.57 18.07 1.60
N LEU A 322 -9.09 16.84 1.51
CA LEU A 322 -8.56 16.28 0.27
C LEU A 322 -9.65 16.15 -0.81
N GLN A 323 -10.86 15.76 -0.43
CA GLN A 323 -11.99 15.70 -1.36
C GLN A 323 -12.32 17.09 -1.94
N ASN A 324 -12.28 18.14 -1.12
CA ASN A 324 -12.43 19.51 -1.59
C ASN A 324 -11.35 19.90 -2.61
N ILE A 325 -10.10 19.47 -2.44
CA ILE A 325 -9.05 19.68 -3.45
C ILE A 325 -9.43 19.02 -4.78
N LEU A 326 -9.88 17.76 -4.74
CA LEU A 326 -10.24 16.98 -5.94
C LEU A 326 -11.41 17.58 -6.72
N GLU A 327 -12.33 18.27 -6.02
CA GLU A 327 -13.48 18.95 -6.60
C GLU A 327 -13.12 20.33 -7.15
N THR A 328 -12.17 21.04 -6.51
CA THR A 328 -11.84 22.43 -6.79
C THR A 328 -10.75 22.58 -7.85
N VAL A 329 -9.71 21.71 -7.81
CA VAL A 329 -8.58 21.81 -8.74
C VAL A 329 -8.99 21.28 -10.11
N PRO A 330 -8.99 22.11 -11.17
CA PRO A 330 -9.42 21.67 -12.50
C PRO A 330 -8.44 20.65 -13.10
N ALA A 331 -8.97 19.65 -13.80
CA ALA A 331 -8.14 18.62 -14.44
C ALA A 331 -7.29 19.18 -15.60
N THR A 332 -7.85 20.14 -16.33
CA THR A 332 -7.12 20.90 -17.37
C THR A 332 -6.75 22.27 -16.81
N ALA A 333 -5.44 22.59 -16.79
CA ALA A 333 -5.04 23.97 -16.58
C ALA A 333 -5.16 24.70 -17.92
N ASP A 334 -5.63 25.95 -17.89
CA ASP A 334 -5.30 26.87 -18.96
C ASP A 334 -3.77 27.04 -18.97
N LEU A 335 -3.10 26.38 -19.90
CA LEU A 335 -1.63 26.48 -20.11
C LEU A 335 -1.22 27.90 -20.56
N ALA A 336 -2.13 28.89 -20.45
CA ALA A 336 -1.97 30.26 -20.89
C ALA A 336 -1.30 31.20 -19.87
N VAL A 337 -0.79 30.71 -18.76
CA VAL A 337 0.00 31.52 -17.83
C VAL A 337 1.41 30.96 -17.75
N ARG A 338 2.23 31.42 -18.67
CA ARG A 338 3.70 31.49 -18.52
C ARG A 338 4.11 32.86 -18.04
#